data_e1116961bba3bbd6badd2b1e84c2f76d
#
_entry.id   e1116961bba3bbd6badd2b1e84c2f76d
#
_cell.length_a   1.000
_cell.length_b   1.000
_cell.length_c   1.000
_cell.angle_alpha   90.00
_cell.angle_beta   90.00
_cell.angle_gamma   90.00
#
_symmetry.space_group_name_H-M   'P 1'
#
loop_
_entity.id
_entity.type
_entity.pdbx_description
1 polymer ?
#
loop_
_entity_poly.entity_id
_entity_poly.type
_entity_poly.pdbx_seq_one_letter_code
_entity_poly.pdbx_strand_id
1 'polypeptide(L)'
;VRQFLFAARVIPYRGSWLDFEFDAKDIVHVRIDRRRKLPVTTLLMALDSDETAQKRLDLAEEGAQLPPEQAVGMSLEDILSYFYQKIAFTLGKEGWRTAFDGESMRGVKLTHDLIDAKTGDVVVEAGEKLTPRSIRKLEEDGLKEILVQEEDLYSRYFGEDIINEDTGEIYVEAGDEVDEEKLELLGEAGVKSFNTLAIDHTNVGPYIRNTLAVDKNRSREEALMDIYRVMRPGEPPTLETAQAMFQSLFFDSERYDLSAVGRVKMNARLNVEAKTRSVSCAVKTSSPLLKRWSISKTARATLTISITSAIGACARSAS
;
A
#
# COMPACT_ATOMS: atom_id res chain seq x y z
N VAL A 1 -21.20 -14.84 14.79
CA VAL A 1 -19.75 -14.66 14.65
C VAL A 1 -19.43 -13.23 15.04
N ARG A 2 -18.63 -13.01 16.10
CA ARG A 2 -18.15 -11.67 16.45
C ARG A 2 -17.05 -11.28 15.45
N GLN A 3 -17.35 -10.34 14.57
CA GLN A 3 -16.37 -9.79 13.66
C GLN A 3 -15.58 -8.69 14.38
N PHE A 4 -14.27 -8.80 14.42
CA PHE A 4 -13.43 -7.76 15.00
C PHE A 4 -13.36 -6.58 14.00
N LEU A 5 -13.81 -5.42 14.46
CA LEU A 5 -13.65 -4.17 13.73
C LEU A 5 -12.30 -3.55 14.12
N PHE A 6 -11.42 -3.42 13.12
CA PHE A 6 -10.14 -2.77 13.31
C PHE A 6 -10.30 -1.27 13.01
N ALA A 7 -9.84 -0.45 13.93
CA ALA A 7 -9.84 1.00 13.79
C ALA A 7 -8.53 1.60 14.31
N ALA A 8 -8.05 2.62 13.64
CA ALA A 8 -6.90 3.40 14.08
C ALA A 8 -7.24 4.89 13.98
N ARG A 9 -6.73 5.68 14.90
CA ARG A 9 -7.00 7.12 14.95
C ARG A 9 -5.73 7.91 15.19
N VAL A 10 -5.55 8.97 14.42
CA VAL A 10 -4.50 9.97 14.62
C VAL A 10 -5.15 11.23 15.13
N ILE A 11 -4.80 11.60 16.38
CA ILE A 11 -5.31 12.79 17.05
C ILE A 11 -4.13 13.74 17.26
N PRO A 12 -4.03 14.85 16.51
CA PRO A 12 -3.02 15.86 16.70
C PRO A 12 -3.31 16.65 17.99
N TYR A 13 -2.30 17.35 18.50
CA TYR A 13 -2.49 18.33 19.58
C TYR A 13 -3.39 19.49 19.10
N ARG A 14 -3.17 19.92 17.84
CA ARG A 14 -3.99 20.93 17.15
C ARG A 14 -4.12 20.50 15.68
N GLY A 15 -5.33 20.51 15.13
CA GLY A 15 -5.60 20.24 13.73
C GLY A 15 -6.62 19.11 13.51
N SER A 16 -6.76 18.70 12.28
CA SER A 16 -7.77 17.73 11.85
C SER A 16 -7.45 16.31 12.28
N TRP A 17 -8.49 15.58 12.69
CA TRP A 17 -8.39 14.18 13.10
C TRP A 17 -8.46 13.27 11.89
N LEU A 18 -7.74 12.15 11.94
CA LEU A 18 -7.81 11.08 10.97
C LEU A 18 -8.26 9.79 11.66
N ASP A 19 -9.41 9.28 11.26
CA ASP A 19 -9.92 7.99 11.68
C ASP A 19 -9.84 7.01 10.52
N PHE A 20 -9.17 5.88 10.72
CA PHE A 20 -9.08 4.77 9.77
C PHE A 20 -9.91 3.61 10.28
N GLU A 21 -10.75 3.03 9.43
CA GLU A 21 -11.61 1.91 9.78
C GLU A 21 -11.70 0.89 8.66
N PHE A 22 -11.72 -0.40 9.00
CA PHE A 22 -12.13 -1.45 8.07
C PHE A 22 -13.63 -1.61 8.11
N ASP A 23 -14.23 -1.82 6.96
CA ASP A 23 -15.63 -2.23 6.89
C ASP A 23 -15.79 -3.75 6.86
N ALA A 24 -17.06 -4.21 6.81
CA ALA A 24 -17.38 -5.64 6.76
C ALA A 24 -16.93 -6.34 5.47
N LYS A 25 -16.62 -5.57 4.42
CA LYS A 25 -16.13 -6.05 3.12
C LYS A 25 -14.62 -5.99 2.99
N ASP A 26 -13.91 -5.77 4.09
CA ASP A 26 -12.46 -5.64 4.12
C ASP A 26 -11.90 -4.43 3.32
N ILE A 27 -12.72 -3.40 3.14
CA ILE A 27 -12.33 -2.13 2.52
C ILE A 27 -11.88 -1.17 3.60
N VAL A 28 -10.78 -0.48 3.34
CA VAL A 28 -10.20 0.50 4.27
C VAL A 28 -10.74 1.89 3.98
N HIS A 29 -11.37 2.50 4.96
CA HIS A 29 -11.90 3.85 4.87
C HIS A 29 -11.15 4.82 5.77
N VAL A 30 -11.17 6.08 5.39
CA VAL A 30 -10.69 7.21 6.19
C VAL A 30 -11.83 8.20 6.44
N ARG A 31 -11.85 8.79 7.63
CA ARG A 31 -12.69 9.95 7.97
C ARG A 31 -11.79 11.08 8.42
N ILE A 32 -12.00 12.24 7.86
CA ILE A 32 -11.35 13.49 8.26
C ILE A 32 -12.36 14.24 9.14
N ASP A 33 -11.96 14.62 10.37
CA ASP A 33 -12.80 15.33 11.32
C ASP A 33 -14.20 14.71 11.51
N ARG A 34 -14.27 13.37 11.54
CA ARG A 34 -15.52 12.60 11.67
C ARG A 34 -16.56 12.89 10.58
N ARG A 35 -16.14 13.44 9.44
CA ARG A 35 -16.99 13.64 8.25
C ARG A 35 -17.33 12.29 7.61
N ARG A 36 -18.01 12.34 6.45
CA ARG A 36 -18.34 11.15 5.66
C ARG A 36 -17.07 10.36 5.33
N LYS A 37 -17.16 9.04 5.38
CA LYS A 37 -16.04 8.15 5.07
C LYS A 37 -15.70 8.18 3.58
N LEU A 38 -14.42 8.16 3.28
CA LEU A 38 -13.82 8.04 1.96
C LEU A 38 -12.98 6.76 1.91
N PRO A 39 -12.73 6.15 0.74
CA PRO A 39 -11.69 5.16 0.60
C PRO A 39 -10.35 5.74 1.07
N VAL A 40 -9.52 4.93 1.73
CA VAL A 40 -8.20 5.43 2.17
C VAL A 40 -7.29 5.75 0.99
N THR A 41 -7.49 5.08 -0.12
CA THR A 41 -6.77 5.29 -1.39
C THR A 41 -6.97 6.69 -1.95
N THR A 42 -8.18 7.27 -1.83
CA THR A 42 -8.43 8.68 -2.14
C THR A 42 -7.50 9.61 -1.36
N LEU A 43 -7.28 9.35 -0.07
CA LEU A 43 -6.35 10.15 0.73
C LEU A 43 -4.90 9.96 0.27
N LEU A 44 -4.50 8.72 -0.07
CA LEU A 44 -3.16 8.42 -0.55
C LEU A 44 -2.88 9.07 -1.91
N MET A 45 -3.81 9.01 -2.85
CA MET A 45 -3.70 9.68 -4.16
C MET A 45 -3.60 11.21 -4.03
N ALA A 46 -4.23 11.81 -3.01
CA ALA A 46 -4.13 13.24 -2.75
C ALA A 46 -2.76 13.67 -2.21
N LEU A 47 -1.94 12.73 -1.70
CA LEU A 47 -0.57 13.00 -1.28
C LEU A 47 0.34 13.17 -2.49
N ASP A 48 1.39 13.97 -2.32
CA ASP A 48 2.45 14.07 -3.33
C ASP A 48 3.15 12.71 -3.49
N SER A 49 3.45 12.31 -4.73
CA SER A 49 4.38 11.23 -5.03
C SER A 49 5.76 11.54 -4.48
N ASP A 50 6.63 10.53 -4.34
CA ASP A 50 7.99 10.75 -3.85
C ASP A 50 8.78 11.70 -4.75
N GLU A 51 8.58 11.62 -6.07
CA GLU A 51 9.18 12.53 -7.04
C GLU A 51 8.71 13.98 -6.84
N THR A 52 7.40 14.19 -6.69
CA THR A 52 6.85 15.52 -6.42
C THR A 52 7.31 16.06 -5.07
N ALA A 53 7.40 15.21 -4.07
CA ALA A 53 7.90 15.59 -2.76
C ALA A 53 9.37 16.04 -2.82
N GLN A 54 10.21 15.35 -3.59
CA GLN A 54 11.59 15.74 -3.81
C GLN A 54 11.70 17.06 -4.58
N LYS A 55 10.95 17.22 -5.68
CA LYS A 55 10.89 18.48 -6.43
C LYS A 55 10.48 19.68 -5.54
N ARG A 56 9.55 19.48 -4.60
CA ARG A 56 9.18 20.55 -3.64
C ARG A 56 10.30 20.91 -2.70
N LEU A 57 11.11 19.94 -2.26
CA LEU A 57 12.27 20.20 -1.40
C LEU A 57 13.34 20.99 -2.15
N ASP A 58 13.65 20.56 -3.37
CA ASP A 58 14.65 21.21 -4.21
C ASP A 58 14.27 22.67 -4.52
N LEU A 59 13.02 22.90 -4.93
CA LEU A 59 12.50 24.25 -5.20
C LEU A 59 12.43 25.13 -3.93
N ALA A 60 12.15 24.52 -2.76
CA ALA A 60 12.13 25.27 -1.50
C ALA A 60 13.52 25.73 -1.08
N GLU A 61 14.58 24.98 -1.39
CA GLU A 61 15.98 25.41 -1.20
C GLU A 61 16.35 26.59 -2.11
N GLU A 62 15.74 26.67 -3.28
CA GLU A 62 15.89 27.77 -4.23
C GLU A 62 14.96 28.97 -3.91
N GLY A 63 14.10 28.86 -2.89
CA GLY A 63 13.11 29.88 -2.53
C GLY A 63 11.90 29.94 -3.46
N ALA A 64 11.71 28.93 -4.29
CA ALA A 64 10.60 28.80 -5.23
C ALA A 64 9.51 27.83 -4.71
N GLN A 65 8.33 27.88 -5.30
CA GLN A 65 7.23 26.97 -4.99
C GLN A 65 6.83 26.17 -6.23
N LEU A 66 6.56 24.87 -6.05
CA LEU A 66 6.06 24.02 -7.13
C LEU A 66 4.62 24.43 -7.48
N PRO A 67 4.34 24.77 -8.75
CA PRO A 67 2.98 25.07 -9.19
C PRO A 67 2.03 23.89 -8.93
N PRO A 68 0.77 24.15 -8.55
CA PRO A 68 -0.23 23.10 -8.27
C PRO A 68 -0.39 22.08 -9.39
N GLU A 69 -0.37 22.54 -10.63
CA GLU A 69 -0.56 21.75 -11.84
C GLU A 69 0.59 20.77 -12.13
N GLN A 70 1.76 21.00 -11.56
CA GLN A 70 2.93 20.13 -11.71
C GLN A 70 3.06 19.12 -10.58
N ALA A 71 2.19 19.16 -9.60
CA ALA A 71 2.22 18.24 -8.47
C ALA A 71 1.48 16.94 -8.82
N VAL A 72 2.21 15.86 -8.97
CA VAL A 72 1.69 14.52 -9.21
C VAL A 72 1.47 13.81 -7.86
N GLY A 73 0.34 13.11 -7.72
CA GLY A 73 0.03 12.29 -6.55
C GLY A 73 0.62 10.89 -6.66
N MET A 74 0.39 10.07 -5.64
CA MET A 74 0.72 8.64 -5.71
C MET A 74 -0.18 7.97 -6.75
N SER A 75 0.44 7.26 -7.69
CA SER A 75 -0.28 6.43 -8.67
C SER A 75 -0.86 5.17 -8.01
N LEU A 76 -1.70 4.43 -8.74
CA LEU A 76 -2.19 3.13 -8.28
C LEU A 76 -1.02 2.17 -8.02
N GLU A 77 -0.07 2.15 -8.94
CA GLU A 77 1.12 1.32 -8.82
C GLU A 77 2.00 1.72 -7.62
N ASP A 78 2.20 3.02 -7.38
CA ASP A 78 2.94 3.51 -6.21
C ASP A 78 2.27 3.05 -4.90
N ILE A 79 0.94 3.17 -4.82
CA ILE A 79 0.19 2.73 -3.66
C ILE A 79 0.35 1.22 -3.46
N LEU A 80 0.18 0.42 -4.51
CA LEU A 80 0.32 -1.03 -4.41
C LEU A 80 1.75 -1.44 -4.03
N SER A 81 2.76 -0.84 -4.65
CA SER A 81 4.18 -1.10 -4.36
C SER A 81 4.58 -0.69 -2.94
N TYR A 82 3.92 0.33 -2.38
CA TYR A 82 4.13 0.75 -1.01
C TYR A 82 3.64 -0.30 0.01
N PHE A 83 2.51 -0.96 -0.25
CA PHE A 83 1.90 -1.91 0.67
C PHE A 83 2.31 -3.36 0.44
N TYR A 84 2.61 -3.73 -0.80
CA TYR A 84 2.90 -5.10 -1.22
C TYR A 84 4.29 -5.20 -1.84
N GLN A 85 4.92 -6.34 -1.65
CA GLN A 85 6.12 -6.71 -2.40
C GLN A 85 5.71 -7.23 -3.77
N LYS A 86 6.54 -6.97 -4.79
CA LYS A 86 6.36 -7.50 -6.14
C LYS A 86 7.10 -8.84 -6.27
N ILE A 87 6.46 -9.81 -6.89
CA ILE A 87 7.03 -11.10 -7.25
C ILE A 87 7.10 -11.14 -8.77
N ALA A 88 8.31 -11.27 -9.31
CA ALA A 88 8.53 -11.34 -10.76
C ALA A 88 8.30 -12.76 -11.29
N PHE A 89 7.57 -12.84 -12.40
CA PHE A 89 7.38 -14.05 -13.19
C PHE A 89 7.93 -13.82 -14.58
N THR A 90 8.66 -14.81 -15.10
CA THR A 90 9.26 -14.77 -16.43
C THR A 90 8.90 -16.03 -17.21
N LEU A 91 8.41 -15.87 -18.43
CA LEU A 91 8.07 -16.98 -19.31
C LEU A 91 9.35 -17.59 -19.90
N GLY A 92 9.61 -18.84 -19.55
CA GLY A 92 10.67 -19.65 -20.09
C GLY A 92 10.18 -20.64 -21.15
N LYS A 93 11.06 -21.54 -21.57
CA LYS A 93 10.70 -22.59 -22.53
C LYS A 93 9.78 -23.67 -21.95
N GLU A 94 9.86 -23.89 -20.64
CA GLU A 94 9.15 -24.94 -19.91
C GLU A 94 7.95 -24.43 -19.12
N GLY A 95 7.69 -23.12 -19.17
CA GLY A 95 6.60 -22.46 -18.45
C GLY A 95 7.05 -21.22 -17.68
N TRP A 96 6.21 -20.75 -16.80
CA TRP A 96 6.46 -19.59 -15.96
C TRP A 96 7.46 -19.91 -14.85
N ARG A 97 8.39 -18.98 -14.60
CA ARG A 97 9.41 -19.09 -13.57
C ARG A 97 9.36 -17.91 -12.62
N THR A 98 9.66 -18.19 -11.36
CA THR A 98 9.83 -17.17 -10.33
C THR A 98 11.02 -17.49 -9.44
N ALA A 99 11.54 -16.47 -8.76
CA ALA A 99 12.58 -16.68 -7.76
C ALA A 99 12.06 -17.50 -6.57
N PHE A 100 12.86 -18.44 -6.09
CA PHE A 100 12.55 -19.20 -4.89
C PHE A 100 12.73 -18.32 -3.64
N ASP A 101 11.65 -18.07 -2.92
CA ASP A 101 11.66 -17.37 -1.63
C ASP A 101 11.25 -18.33 -0.52
N GLY A 102 12.24 -18.86 0.19
CA GLY A 102 12.05 -19.81 1.27
C GLY A 102 11.28 -19.25 2.47
N GLU A 103 11.39 -17.93 2.74
CA GLU A 103 10.65 -17.32 3.86
C GLU A 103 9.15 -17.27 3.60
N SER A 104 8.73 -16.84 2.41
CA SER A 104 7.33 -16.79 2.04
C SER A 104 6.67 -18.16 1.95
N MET A 105 7.43 -19.18 1.56
CA MET A 105 6.96 -20.57 1.43
C MET A 105 7.00 -21.37 2.73
N ARG A 106 7.47 -20.78 3.82
CA ARG A 106 7.62 -21.45 5.11
C ARG A 106 6.27 -21.89 5.69
N GLY A 107 6.15 -23.21 5.88
CA GLY A 107 4.95 -23.81 6.45
C GLY A 107 3.80 -23.99 5.48
N VAL A 108 3.97 -23.62 4.22
CA VAL A 108 3.03 -23.85 3.14
C VAL A 108 3.01 -25.35 2.81
N LYS A 109 1.83 -25.90 2.61
CA LYS A 109 1.64 -27.25 2.06
C LYS A 109 1.51 -27.10 0.55
N LEU A 110 2.39 -27.76 -0.19
CA LEU A 110 2.41 -27.68 -1.65
C LEU A 110 1.14 -28.32 -2.24
N THR A 111 0.53 -27.63 -3.18
CA THR A 111 -0.58 -28.14 -4.00
C THR A 111 -0.06 -28.93 -5.20
N HIS A 112 1.06 -28.50 -5.76
CA HIS A 112 1.73 -29.07 -6.91
C HIS A 112 3.20 -29.39 -6.58
N ASP A 113 3.85 -30.20 -7.42
CA ASP A 113 5.26 -30.50 -7.30
C ASP A 113 6.11 -29.23 -7.46
N LEU A 114 7.09 -29.07 -6.58
CA LEU A 114 8.07 -28.00 -6.69
C LEU A 114 9.18 -28.42 -7.65
N ILE A 115 9.30 -27.75 -8.76
CA ILE A 115 10.22 -28.10 -9.86
C ILE A 115 11.31 -27.02 -9.96
N ASP A 116 12.55 -27.43 -10.02
CA ASP A 116 13.68 -26.52 -10.31
C ASP A 116 13.60 -26.05 -11.77
N ALA A 117 13.53 -24.73 -11.96
CA ALA A 117 13.45 -24.13 -13.30
C ALA A 117 14.69 -24.32 -14.17
N LYS A 118 15.83 -24.76 -13.59
CA LYS A 118 17.08 -25.01 -14.34
C LYS A 118 17.24 -26.43 -14.81
N THR A 119 16.89 -27.39 -13.94
CA THR A 119 17.11 -28.81 -14.20
C THR A 119 15.84 -29.49 -14.71
N GLY A 120 14.67 -28.95 -14.41
CA GLY A 120 13.37 -29.59 -14.69
C GLY A 120 13.04 -30.72 -13.71
N ASP A 121 13.87 -30.94 -12.67
CA ASP A 121 13.66 -32.01 -11.71
C ASP A 121 12.68 -31.60 -10.62
N VAL A 122 11.86 -32.57 -10.16
CA VAL A 122 11.00 -32.40 -9.00
C VAL A 122 11.86 -32.41 -7.73
N VAL A 123 11.86 -31.29 -7.01
CA VAL A 123 12.66 -31.09 -5.79
C VAL A 123 11.87 -31.45 -4.54
N VAL A 124 10.56 -31.20 -4.55
CA VAL A 124 9.63 -31.57 -3.47
C VAL A 124 8.31 -32.00 -4.10
N GLU A 125 7.74 -33.11 -3.63
CA GLU A 125 6.47 -33.64 -4.15
C GLU A 125 5.26 -32.88 -3.59
N ALA A 126 4.18 -32.87 -4.37
CA ALA A 126 2.91 -32.31 -3.96
C ALA A 126 2.39 -32.95 -2.65
N GLY A 127 1.77 -32.13 -1.81
CA GLY A 127 1.26 -32.58 -0.51
C GLY A 127 2.25 -32.53 0.63
N GLU A 128 3.54 -32.35 0.37
CA GLU A 128 4.53 -32.11 1.41
C GLU A 128 4.44 -30.69 1.97
N LYS A 129 4.81 -30.57 3.26
CA LYS A 129 4.86 -29.27 3.95
C LYS A 129 6.31 -28.77 3.98
N LEU A 130 6.52 -27.57 3.47
CA LEU A 130 7.84 -26.93 3.51
C LEU A 130 8.20 -26.52 4.95
N THR A 131 9.11 -27.29 5.54
CA THR A 131 9.65 -27.02 6.88
C THR A 131 10.88 -26.11 6.77
N PRO A 132 11.24 -25.37 7.85
CA PRO A 132 12.46 -24.56 7.85
C PRO A 132 13.73 -25.35 7.54
N ARG A 133 13.74 -26.67 7.84
CA ARG A 133 14.86 -27.55 7.55
C ARG A 133 14.92 -27.91 6.06
N SER A 134 13.77 -28.25 5.44
CA SER A 134 13.71 -28.53 4.01
C SER A 134 14.07 -27.31 3.18
N ILE A 135 13.58 -26.11 3.56
CA ILE A 135 13.90 -24.86 2.88
C ILE A 135 15.41 -24.59 2.88
N ARG A 136 16.07 -24.68 4.05
CA ARG A 136 17.53 -24.52 4.13
C ARG A 136 18.29 -25.51 3.25
N LYS A 137 17.85 -26.77 3.22
CA LYS A 137 18.46 -27.78 2.36
C LYS A 137 18.31 -27.38 0.88
N LEU A 138 17.16 -26.92 0.45
CA LEU A 138 16.91 -26.46 -0.93
C LEU A 138 17.79 -25.25 -1.30
N GLU A 139 17.97 -24.31 -0.37
CA GLU A 139 18.87 -23.17 -0.54
C GLU A 139 20.35 -23.61 -0.62
N GLU A 140 20.77 -24.57 0.23
CA GLU A 140 22.11 -25.15 0.22
C GLU A 140 22.38 -25.95 -1.07
N ASP A 141 21.38 -26.67 -1.59
CA ASP A 141 21.42 -27.41 -2.86
C ASP A 141 21.42 -26.44 -4.08
N GLY A 142 21.23 -25.12 -3.86
CA GLY A 142 21.39 -24.07 -4.85
C GLY A 142 20.14 -23.76 -5.67
N LEU A 143 18.94 -24.12 -5.18
CA LEU A 143 17.67 -23.77 -5.79
C LEU A 143 17.48 -22.25 -5.78
N LYS A 144 17.37 -21.63 -6.95
CA LYS A 144 17.21 -20.18 -7.11
C LYS A 144 15.89 -19.80 -7.76
N GLU A 145 15.43 -20.62 -8.69
CA GLU A 145 14.22 -20.38 -9.48
C GLU A 145 13.39 -21.66 -9.52
N ILE A 146 12.09 -21.48 -9.47
CA ILE A 146 11.09 -22.56 -9.53
C ILE A 146 10.18 -22.37 -10.72
N LEU A 147 9.74 -23.49 -11.30
CA LEU A 147 8.65 -23.51 -12.28
C LEU A 147 7.32 -23.39 -11.56
N VAL A 148 6.43 -22.58 -12.11
CA VAL A 148 5.09 -22.34 -11.60
C VAL A 148 4.08 -22.71 -12.69
N GLN A 149 3.06 -23.46 -12.31
CA GLN A 149 1.98 -23.80 -13.22
C GLN A 149 1.08 -22.58 -13.43
N GLU A 150 0.46 -22.47 -14.59
CA GLU A 150 -0.43 -21.34 -14.92
C GLU A 150 -1.60 -21.24 -13.94
N GLU A 151 -2.10 -22.38 -13.48
CA GLU A 151 -3.18 -22.47 -12.48
C GLU A 151 -2.82 -21.83 -11.14
N ASP A 152 -1.52 -21.85 -10.76
CA ASP A 152 -1.02 -21.21 -9.53
C ASP A 152 -0.83 -19.69 -9.70
N LEU A 153 -0.92 -19.17 -10.92
CA LEU A 153 -0.92 -17.74 -11.21
C LEU A 153 -2.33 -17.14 -11.09
N TYR A 154 -3.35 -17.94 -11.31
CA TYR A 154 -4.74 -17.47 -11.20
C TYR A 154 -5.04 -16.97 -9.77
N SER A 155 -5.92 -15.99 -9.68
CA SER A 155 -6.25 -15.31 -8.41
C SER A 155 -5.09 -14.52 -7.75
N ARG A 156 -3.95 -14.36 -8.42
CA ARG A 156 -2.95 -13.35 -8.07
C ARG A 156 -3.34 -12.00 -8.66
N TYR A 157 -2.64 -10.96 -8.29
CA TYR A 157 -2.93 -9.60 -8.74
C TYR A 157 -1.70 -9.00 -9.41
N PHE A 158 -1.88 -8.35 -10.55
CA PHE A 158 -0.79 -7.65 -11.23
C PHE A 158 -0.24 -6.52 -10.38
N GLY A 159 1.07 -6.39 -10.35
CA GLY A 159 1.79 -5.39 -9.53
C GLY A 159 2.08 -4.08 -10.25
N GLU A 160 1.88 -4.03 -11.55
CA GLU A 160 2.17 -2.89 -12.41
C GLU A 160 1.26 -2.87 -13.64
N ASP A 161 1.15 -1.70 -14.27
CA ASP A 161 0.46 -1.56 -15.53
C ASP A 161 1.29 -2.18 -16.65
N ILE A 162 0.68 -3.02 -17.48
CA ILE A 162 1.34 -3.59 -18.66
C ILE A 162 0.80 -2.87 -19.88
N ILE A 163 1.67 -2.10 -20.53
CA ILE A 163 1.31 -1.19 -21.63
C ILE A 163 2.03 -1.64 -22.89
N ASN A 164 1.36 -1.52 -24.03
CA ASN A 164 1.98 -1.64 -25.32
C ASN A 164 2.86 -0.41 -25.58
N GLU A 165 4.17 -0.60 -25.67
CA GLU A 165 5.12 0.49 -25.88
C GLU A 165 4.93 1.21 -27.24
N ASP A 166 4.40 0.52 -28.24
CA ASP A 166 4.20 1.07 -29.58
C ASP A 166 2.90 1.86 -29.72
N THR A 167 1.81 1.37 -29.10
CA THR A 167 0.46 1.96 -29.23
C THR A 167 0.04 2.78 -28.03
N GLY A 168 0.66 2.57 -26.86
CA GLY A 168 0.24 3.15 -25.59
C GLY A 168 -1.04 2.52 -25.02
N GLU A 169 -1.50 1.41 -25.57
CA GLU A 169 -2.68 0.69 -25.09
C GLU A 169 -2.33 -0.10 -23.82
N ILE A 170 -3.16 0.03 -22.81
CA ILE A 170 -3.00 -0.70 -21.54
C ILE A 170 -3.65 -2.07 -21.70
N TYR A 171 -2.85 -3.13 -21.62
CA TYR A 171 -3.35 -4.51 -21.62
C TYR A 171 -3.94 -4.91 -20.28
N VAL A 172 -3.27 -4.52 -19.19
CA VAL A 172 -3.67 -4.85 -17.82
C VAL A 172 -3.31 -3.71 -16.89
N GLU A 173 -4.22 -3.34 -15.98
CA GLU A 173 -3.95 -2.34 -14.95
C GLU A 173 -3.36 -2.98 -13.67
N ALA A 174 -2.56 -2.21 -12.93
CA ALA A 174 -2.05 -2.61 -11.62
C ALA A 174 -3.19 -2.91 -10.63
N GLY A 175 -3.13 -4.07 -9.97
CA GLY A 175 -4.17 -4.54 -9.08
C GLY A 175 -5.25 -5.38 -9.73
N ASP A 176 -5.22 -5.58 -11.03
CA ASP A 176 -6.11 -6.51 -11.71
C ASP A 176 -5.81 -7.95 -11.32
N GLU A 177 -6.83 -8.79 -11.32
CA GLU A 177 -6.68 -10.22 -11.07
C GLU A 177 -6.13 -10.93 -12.30
N VAL A 178 -5.19 -11.84 -12.08
CA VAL A 178 -4.64 -12.71 -13.13
C VAL A 178 -5.68 -13.77 -13.45
N ASP A 179 -6.15 -13.79 -14.66
CA ASP A 179 -7.06 -14.80 -15.22
C ASP A 179 -6.50 -15.37 -16.54
N GLU A 180 -7.13 -16.41 -17.04
CA GLU A 180 -6.72 -17.10 -18.27
C GLU A 180 -6.75 -16.14 -19.48
N GLU A 181 -7.81 -15.33 -19.60
CA GLU A 181 -7.98 -14.40 -20.73
C GLU A 181 -6.85 -13.37 -20.79
N LYS A 182 -6.43 -12.84 -19.63
CA LYS A 182 -5.34 -11.86 -19.55
C LYS A 182 -3.97 -12.50 -19.82
N LEU A 183 -3.75 -13.74 -19.35
CA LEU A 183 -2.48 -14.44 -19.64
C LEU A 183 -2.37 -14.78 -21.13
N GLU A 184 -3.45 -15.18 -21.79
CA GLU A 184 -3.47 -15.37 -23.26
C GLU A 184 -3.19 -14.06 -24.00
N LEU A 185 -3.85 -12.96 -23.59
CA LEU A 185 -3.63 -11.62 -24.16
C LEU A 185 -2.17 -11.19 -24.05
N LEU A 186 -1.54 -11.38 -22.89
CA LEU A 186 -0.13 -11.07 -22.68
C LEU A 186 0.79 -11.97 -23.51
N GLY A 187 0.43 -13.24 -23.68
CA GLY A 187 1.12 -14.18 -24.54
C GLY A 187 1.09 -13.76 -26.02
N GLU A 188 -0.09 -13.35 -26.53
CA GLU A 188 -0.25 -12.81 -27.88
C GLU A 188 0.50 -11.50 -28.08
N ALA A 189 0.54 -10.63 -27.06
CA ALA A 189 1.30 -9.41 -27.06
C ALA A 189 2.83 -9.62 -26.97
N GLY A 190 3.28 -10.87 -26.72
CA GLY A 190 4.70 -11.20 -26.62
C GLY A 190 5.36 -10.76 -25.31
N VAL A 191 4.57 -10.47 -24.27
CA VAL A 191 5.05 -10.12 -22.94
C VAL A 191 5.67 -11.35 -22.29
N LYS A 192 6.95 -11.30 -21.96
CA LYS A 192 7.71 -12.42 -21.40
C LYS A 192 7.89 -12.36 -19.87
N SER A 193 7.58 -11.23 -19.28
CA SER A 193 7.71 -11.06 -17.83
C SER A 193 6.67 -10.09 -17.33
N PHE A 194 6.17 -10.35 -16.12
CA PHE A 194 5.30 -9.45 -15.38
C PHE A 194 5.50 -9.62 -13.88
N ASN A 195 5.05 -8.65 -13.11
CA ASN A 195 5.11 -8.68 -11.67
C ASN A 195 3.72 -8.89 -11.07
N THR A 196 3.64 -9.72 -10.02
CA THR A 196 2.42 -9.86 -9.21
C THR A 196 2.65 -9.36 -7.79
N LEU A 197 1.56 -9.07 -7.10
CA LEU A 197 1.58 -8.67 -5.70
C LEU A 197 1.75 -9.91 -4.79
N ALA A 198 2.63 -9.83 -3.79
CA ALA A 198 2.81 -10.86 -2.77
C ALA A 198 1.66 -10.82 -1.77
N ILE A 199 0.53 -11.40 -2.12
CA ILE A 199 -0.67 -11.52 -1.28
C ILE A 199 -0.90 -13.02 -1.04
N ASP A 200 -0.84 -13.44 0.21
CA ASP A 200 -0.98 -14.86 0.62
C ASP A 200 -2.28 -15.13 1.39
N HIS A 201 -3.13 -14.13 1.57
CA HIS A 201 -4.38 -14.17 2.35
C HIS A 201 -4.24 -14.64 3.82
N THR A 202 -3.05 -15.07 4.21
CA THR A 202 -2.74 -15.55 5.56
C THR A 202 -2.01 -14.49 6.38
N ASN A 203 -0.94 -13.93 5.86
CA ASN A 203 -0.13 -12.89 6.51
C ASN A 203 -0.35 -11.52 5.87
N VAL A 204 -0.57 -11.49 4.57
CA VAL A 204 -0.80 -10.27 3.79
C VAL A 204 -2.14 -10.41 3.05
N GLY A 205 -3.11 -9.61 3.44
CA GLY A 205 -4.44 -9.61 2.81
C GLY A 205 -4.58 -8.54 1.73
N PRO A 206 -5.56 -8.70 0.81
CA PRO A 206 -5.76 -7.82 -0.36
C PRO A 206 -6.48 -6.50 -0.03
N TYR A 207 -6.39 -6.00 1.20
CA TYR A 207 -7.23 -4.90 1.70
C TYR A 207 -7.09 -3.60 0.89
N ILE A 208 -5.86 -3.17 0.61
CA ILE A 208 -5.61 -1.95 -0.14
C ILE A 208 -5.97 -2.13 -1.61
N ARG A 209 -5.65 -3.29 -2.20
CA ARG A 209 -6.08 -3.64 -3.56
C ARG A 209 -7.61 -3.61 -3.69
N ASN A 210 -8.33 -4.22 -2.75
CA ASN A 210 -9.79 -4.20 -2.75
C ASN A 210 -10.36 -2.79 -2.57
N THR A 211 -9.67 -1.96 -1.79
CA THR A 211 -10.04 -0.55 -1.61
C THR A 211 -9.85 0.24 -2.89
N LEU A 212 -8.73 0.01 -3.61
CA LEU A 212 -8.47 0.61 -4.93
C LEU A 212 -9.54 0.22 -5.97
N ALA A 213 -9.95 -1.05 -5.99
CA ALA A 213 -10.98 -1.51 -6.91
C ALA A 213 -12.36 -0.85 -6.71
N VAL A 214 -12.64 -0.38 -5.49
CA VAL A 214 -13.89 0.33 -5.15
C VAL A 214 -13.75 1.84 -5.30
N ASP A 215 -12.54 2.37 -5.24
CA ASP A 215 -12.27 3.80 -5.40
C ASP A 215 -12.52 4.22 -6.86
N LYS A 216 -13.24 5.33 -7.02
CA LYS A 216 -13.58 5.88 -8.33
C LYS A 216 -12.53 6.86 -8.85
N ASN A 217 -11.70 7.37 -7.93
CA ASN A 217 -10.67 8.34 -8.26
C ASN A 217 -9.49 7.64 -8.92
N ARG A 218 -8.94 8.24 -9.96
CA ARG A 218 -7.77 7.76 -10.71
C ARG A 218 -6.63 8.77 -10.73
N SER A 219 -6.89 10.00 -10.28
CA SER A 219 -5.91 11.07 -10.27
C SER A 219 -5.91 11.83 -8.94
N ARG A 220 -4.80 12.53 -8.68
CA ARG A 220 -4.66 13.42 -7.53
C ARG A 220 -5.72 14.51 -7.51
N GLU A 221 -6.05 15.05 -8.67
CA GLU A 221 -7.04 16.13 -8.81
C GLU A 221 -8.43 15.66 -8.39
N GLU A 222 -8.86 14.50 -8.88
CA GLU A 222 -10.15 13.90 -8.51
C GLU A 222 -10.22 13.62 -7.02
N ALA A 223 -9.14 13.07 -6.46
CA ALA A 223 -9.03 12.77 -5.03
C ALA A 223 -9.13 14.05 -4.17
N LEU A 224 -8.43 15.11 -4.55
CA LEU A 224 -8.51 16.40 -3.85
C LEU A 224 -9.91 17.00 -3.92
N MET A 225 -10.57 16.94 -5.09
CA MET A 225 -11.93 17.41 -5.25
C MET A 225 -12.95 16.63 -4.42
N ASP A 226 -12.79 15.31 -4.33
CA ASP A 226 -13.65 14.47 -3.50
C ASP A 226 -13.47 14.76 -2.00
N ILE A 227 -12.24 14.93 -1.54
CA ILE A 227 -11.95 15.35 -0.16
C ILE A 227 -12.60 16.72 0.10
N TYR A 228 -12.49 17.67 -0.84
CA TYR A 228 -13.10 18.99 -0.70
C TYR A 228 -14.63 18.90 -0.58
N ARG A 229 -15.29 18.13 -1.43
CA ARG A 229 -16.75 17.92 -1.39
C ARG A 229 -17.22 17.35 -0.04
N VAL A 230 -16.41 16.48 0.56
CA VAL A 230 -16.73 15.90 1.87
C VAL A 230 -16.53 16.91 3.00
N MET A 231 -15.48 17.73 2.92
CA MET A 231 -15.18 18.74 3.93
C MET A 231 -16.08 19.97 3.86
N ARG A 232 -16.43 20.39 2.64
CA ARG A 232 -17.28 21.56 2.37
C ARG A 232 -18.46 21.22 1.46
N PRO A 233 -19.47 20.51 1.97
CA PRO A 233 -20.64 20.16 1.18
C PRO A 233 -21.40 21.43 0.74
N GLY A 234 -21.74 21.47 -0.55
CA GLY A 234 -22.50 22.58 -1.14
C GLY A 234 -21.66 23.67 -1.82
N GLU A 235 -20.33 23.68 -1.63
CA GLU A 235 -19.43 24.57 -2.36
C GLU A 235 -18.90 23.86 -3.63
N PRO A 236 -18.89 24.53 -4.81
CA PRO A 236 -18.29 23.95 -6.01
C PRO A 236 -16.77 23.86 -5.83
N PRO A 237 -16.16 22.66 -6.03
CA PRO A 237 -14.72 22.51 -5.89
C PRO A 237 -14.00 23.11 -7.09
N THR A 238 -12.91 23.85 -6.84
CA THR A 238 -11.87 24.15 -7.83
C THR A 238 -10.58 23.47 -7.37
N LEU A 239 -9.70 23.12 -8.30
CA LEU A 239 -8.46 22.43 -7.96
C LEU A 239 -7.62 23.25 -6.98
N GLU A 240 -7.49 24.55 -7.21
CA GLU A 240 -6.73 25.45 -6.34
C GLU A 240 -7.30 25.50 -4.91
N THR A 241 -8.63 25.65 -4.76
CA THR A 241 -9.25 25.70 -3.43
C THR A 241 -9.19 24.37 -2.71
N ALA A 242 -9.32 23.25 -3.43
CA ALA A 242 -9.20 21.92 -2.87
C ALA A 242 -7.78 21.64 -2.37
N GLN A 243 -6.78 22.02 -3.16
CA GLN A 243 -5.37 21.87 -2.80
C GLN A 243 -4.99 22.77 -1.62
N ALA A 244 -5.37 24.04 -1.64
CA ALA A 244 -5.12 24.97 -0.55
C ALA A 244 -5.75 24.49 0.76
N MET A 245 -6.97 23.95 0.69
CA MET A 245 -7.65 23.37 1.85
C MET A 245 -6.89 22.13 2.37
N PHE A 246 -6.51 21.20 1.49
CA PHE A 246 -5.78 19.98 1.87
C PHE A 246 -4.44 20.31 2.50
N GLN A 247 -3.70 21.25 1.91
CA GLN A 247 -2.44 21.76 2.46
C GLN A 247 -2.64 22.36 3.87
N SER A 248 -3.70 23.16 4.03
CA SER A 248 -4.04 23.79 5.30
C SER A 248 -4.45 22.78 6.39
N LEU A 249 -5.10 21.67 6.03
CA LEU A 249 -5.55 20.66 6.98
C LEU A 249 -4.39 19.89 7.63
N PHE A 250 -3.32 19.57 6.88
CA PHE A 250 -2.32 18.59 7.30
C PHE A 250 -0.87 19.09 7.25
N PHE A 251 -0.58 20.15 6.50
CA PHE A 251 0.79 20.59 6.20
C PHE A 251 1.12 21.99 6.68
N ASP A 252 0.13 22.75 7.09
CA ASP A 252 0.32 24.08 7.65
C ASP A 252 0.71 23.98 9.14
N SER A 253 1.91 24.40 9.48
CA SER A 253 2.42 24.36 10.86
C SER A 253 1.65 25.24 11.84
N GLU A 254 0.94 26.26 11.35
CA GLU A 254 0.12 27.12 12.20
C GLU A 254 -1.21 26.45 12.54
N ARG A 255 -1.68 25.55 11.70
CA ARG A 255 -3.00 24.89 11.83
C ARG A 255 -2.92 23.44 12.28
N TYR A 256 -1.80 22.76 12.03
CA TYR A 256 -1.61 21.35 12.37
C TYR A 256 -0.36 21.16 13.22
N ASP A 257 -0.51 20.53 14.37
CA ASP A 257 0.59 20.21 15.30
C ASP A 257 0.37 18.86 15.99
N LEU A 258 1.30 17.92 15.79
CA LEU A 258 1.32 16.62 16.49
C LEU A 258 1.92 16.68 17.89
N SER A 259 2.55 17.79 18.27
CA SER A 259 3.47 17.95 19.40
C SER A 259 4.73 17.06 19.31
N ALA A 260 5.80 17.45 20.01
CA ALA A 260 7.04 16.68 20.03
C ALA A 260 6.85 15.29 20.65
N VAL A 261 6.03 15.19 21.71
CA VAL A 261 5.72 13.92 22.38
C VAL A 261 4.90 12.99 21.48
N GLY A 262 3.92 13.53 20.77
CA GLY A 262 3.13 12.77 19.79
C GLY A 262 3.99 12.22 18.68
N ARG A 263 4.93 13.02 18.16
CA ARG A 263 5.90 12.62 17.14
C ARG A 263 6.81 11.49 17.62
N VAL A 264 7.41 11.59 18.78
CA VAL A 264 8.27 10.55 19.35
C VAL A 264 7.51 9.22 19.52
N LYS A 265 6.30 9.27 20.07
CA LYS A 265 5.48 8.07 20.22
C LYS A 265 5.08 7.45 18.88
N MET A 266 4.75 8.27 17.89
CA MET A 266 4.43 7.81 16.54
C MET A 266 5.66 7.18 15.88
N ASN A 267 6.82 7.83 15.95
CA ASN A 267 8.07 7.31 15.42
C ASN A 267 8.43 5.94 16.03
N ALA A 268 8.38 5.83 17.36
CA ALA A 268 8.65 4.57 18.05
C ALA A 268 7.65 3.46 17.68
N ARG A 269 6.38 3.81 17.50
CA ARG A 269 5.33 2.83 17.15
C ARG A 269 5.45 2.33 15.72
N LEU A 270 5.83 3.21 14.80
CA LEU A 270 5.91 2.93 13.36
C LEU A 270 7.33 2.53 12.92
N ASN A 271 8.30 2.59 13.83
CA ASN A 271 9.72 2.38 13.54
C ASN A 271 10.25 3.30 12.42
N VAL A 272 9.90 4.58 12.51
CA VAL A 272 10.27 5.62 11.54
C VAL A 272 11.16 6.65 12.23
N GLU A 273 12.26 7.05 11.57
CA GLU A 273 13.17 8.09 12.03
C GLU A 273 12.82 9.48 11.47
N ALA A 274 11.64 9.99 11.78
CA ALA A 274 11.30 11.36 11.41
C ALA A 274 11.79 12.37 12.47
N LYS A 275 12.34 13.53 12.01
CA LYS A 275 12.81 14.58 12.92
C LYS A 275 11.71 15.04 13.87
N THR A 276 12.01 15.14 15.15
CA THR A 276 11.06 15.49 16.23
C THR A 276 10.41 16.85 16.05
N ARG A 277 11.08 17.77 15.33
CA ARG A 277 10.57 19.11 14.99
C ARG A 277 9.71 19.15 13.73
N SER A 278 9.60 18.05 12.98
CA SER A 278 8.70 17.96 11.82
C SER A 278 7.25 17.80 12.32
N VAL A 279 6.61 18.90 12.61
CA VAL A 279 5.31 18.99 13.28
C VAL A 279 4.16 18.78 12.29
N SER A 280 4.43 19.13 11.03
CA SER A 280 3.44 19.15 9.97
C SER A 280 3.39 17.85 9.24
N CYS A 281 2.99 16.98 8.95
CA CYS A 281 2.99 15.78 8.09
C CYS A 281 2.56 14.48 8.76
N ALA A 282 1.39 14.54 9.42
CA ALA A 282 0.78 13.32 9.95
C ALA A 282 0.39 12.35 8.83
N VAL A 283 0.03 12.85 7.65
CA VAL A 283 -0.52 12.01 6.59
C VAL A 283 0.56 11.14 5.96
N LYS A 284 1.75 11.67 5.65
CA LYS A 284 2.89 10.85 5.20
C LYS A 284 3.33 9.82 6.25
N THR A 285 3.26 10.17 7.53
CA THR A 285 3.54 9.24 8.62
C THR A 285 2.40 8.25 8.89
N SER A 286 1.21 8.48 8.35
CA SER A 286 0.08 7.55 8.44
C SER A 286 0.19 6.38 7.47
N SER A 287 0.95 6.53 6.36
CA SER A 287 1.16 5.43 5.41
C SER A 287 1.87 4.21 6.04
N PRO A 288 2.98 4.35 6.80
CA PRO A 288 3.56 3.25 7.55
C PRO A 288 2.61 2.65 8.60
N LEU A 289 1.75 3.47 9.21
CA LEU A 289 0.72 3.02 10.13
C LEU A 289 -0.29 2.11 9.42
N LEU A 290 -0.77 2.50 8.26
CA LEU A 290 -1.70 1.70 7.46
C LEU A 290 -1.06 0.38 7.02
N LYS A 291 0.19 0.38 6.57
CA LYS A 291 0.93 -0.83 6.20
C LYS A 291 1.05 -1.79 7.38
N ARG A 292 1.51 -1.33 8.52
CA ARG A 292 1.63 -2.13 9.74
C ARG A 292 0.28 -2.65 10.22
N TRP A 293 -0.75 -1.85 10.11
CA TRP A 293 -2.10 -2.19 10.53
C TRP A 293 -2.76 -3.23 9.61
N SER A 294 -2.58 -3.12 8.32
CA SER A 294 -3.01 -4.12 7.33
C SER A 294 -2.38 -5.50 7.64
N ILE A 295 -1.06 -5.55 7.85
CA ILE A 295 -0.35 -6.77 8.24
C ILE A 295 -0.89 -7.33 9.58
N SER A 296 -1.12 -6.45 10.57
CA SER A 296 -1.63 -6.86 11.88
C SER A 296 -3.02 -7.49 11.82
N LYS A 297 -3.89 -7.02 10.94
CA LYS A 297 -5.22 -7.61 10.75
C LYS A 297 -5.12 -9.06 10.29
N THR A 298 -4.27 -9.34 9.32
CA THR A 298 -4.07 -10.68 8.77
C THR A 298 -3.44 -11.64 9.80
N ALA A 299 -2.48 -11.15 10.59
CA ALA A 299 -1.79 -11.93 11.62
C ALA A 299 -2.60 -12.14 12.91
N ARG A 300 -3.90 -11.82 12.96
CA ARG A 300 -4.76 -11.88 14.16
C ARG A 300 -4.25 -11.08 15.36
N ALA A 301 -3.37 -10.11 15.17
CA ALA A 301 -2.87 -9.28 16.24
C ALA A 301 -3.84 -8.12 16.53
N THR A 302 -4.42 -8.09 17.73
CA THR A 302 -5.26 -7.00 18.22
C THR A 302 -4.41 -5.76 18.46
N LEU A 303 -4.44 -4.79 17.55
CA LEU A 303 -3.76 -3.53 17.72
C LEU A 303 -4.78 -2.38 17.73
N THR A 304 -5.34 -2.08 18.89
CA THR A 304 -6.04 -0.81 19.14
C THR A 304 -4.97 0.26 19.30
N ILE A 305 -4.69 1.04 18.24
CA ILE A 305 -3.77 2.16 18.32
C ILE A 305 -4.57 3.38 18.77
N SER A 306 -4.74 3.52 20.08
CA SER A 306 -5.21 4.77 20.66
C SER A 306 -4.02 5.68 20.95
N ILE A 307 -3.83 6.71 20.14
CA ILE A 307 -2.82 7.77 20.39
C ILE A 307 -3.34 8.72 21.49
N THR A 308 -4.52 8.48 22.02
CA THR A 308 -5.18 9.28 23.07
C THR A 308 -4.34 9.36 24.37
N SER A 309 -3.42 8.42 24.61
CA SER A 309 -2.57 8.44 25.81
C SER A 309 -1.45 9.50 25.81
N ALA A 310 -1.24 10.20 24.68
CA ALA A 310 -0.25 11.27 24.61
C ALA A 310 -0.73 12.59 25.23
N ILE A 311 -2.04 12.82 25.26
CA ILE A 311 -2.61 14.09 25.77
C ILE A 311 -2.79 14.04 27.29
N GLY A 312 -3.09 12.88 27.87
CA GLY A 312 -3.32 12.72 29.32
C GLY A 312 -2.07 12.79 30.20
N ALA A 313 -0.88 12.63 29.64
CA ALA A 313 0.38 12.71 30.38
C ALA A 313 0.91 14.14 30.51
N CYS A 314 0.60 15.02 29.54
CA CYS A 314 1.06 16.42 29.56
C CYS A 314 0.23 17.31 30.51
N ALA A 315 -1.04 16.94 30.76
CA ALA A 315 -1.91 17.68 31.66
C ALA A 315 -1.61 17.43 33.18
N ARG A 316 -0.84 16.37 33.51
CA ARG A 316 -0.48 16.02 34.89
C ARG A 316 0.92 16.46 35.32
N SER A 317 1.71 17.06 34.45
CA SER A 317 3.04 17.61 34.79
C SER A 317 3.05 19.14 34.87
N ALA A 318 1.88 19.79 34.77
CA ALA A 318 1.72 21.24 34.87
C ALA A 318 0.85 21.66 36.08
N SER A 319 0.72 20.78 37.07
CA SER A 319 0.12 21.12 38.39
C SER A 319 1.11 20.81 39.50
#